data_3ebbeef208ee888bf0e91fe5977438a2
#
_entry.id   3ebbeef208ee888bf0e91fe5977438a2
#
_cell.length_a   1.000
_cell.length_b   1.000
_cell.length_c   1.000
_cell.angle_alpha   90.00
_cell.angle_beta   90.00
_cell.angle_gamma   90.00
#
_symmetry.space_group_name_H-M   'P 1'
#
loop_
_entity.id
_entity.type
_entity.pdbx_description
1 polymer ?
#
loop_
_entity_poly.entity_id
_entity_poly.type
_entity_poly.pdbx_seq_one_letter_code
_entity_poly.pdbx_strand_id
1 'polypeptide(L)'
;RDVERSRGLGDVYKRQIVDGTNLERNLYLTTQLTELGIPVVVAINMMDVVKKNGDQINIKELSRQLGCPVLEISALKGTGIMEAAEAAVKAAAGPHTEPQHTFSGPVEHAIAHIEEAVLHDKPAAQQRWYAIKIFERDDKVLEQLSIPADVTKHIEADIKAAETELDDDAESIITNERYVYIAQVIKSCYKKKSAGKLSSSCLLYTSPSP
;
A
#
# COMPACT_ATOMS: atom_id res chain seq x y z
N ARG A 1 6.45 17.13 -26.03
CA ARG A 1 6.57 16.77 -24.61
C ARG A 1 6.11 15.34 -24.50
N ASP A 2 7.08 14.44 -24.63
CA ASP A 2 6.84 13.02 -24.75
C ASP A 2 6.58 12.46 -23.35
N VAL A 3 5.33 12.09 -23.11
CA VAL A 3 4.99 11.17 -22.04
C VAL A 3 5.36 9.79 -22.55
N GLU A 4 6.57 9.33 -22.27
CA GLU A 4 6.95 7.94 -22.47
C GLU A 4 6.00 7.07 -21.65
N ARG A 5 5.08 6.40 -22.34
CA ARG A 5 4.28 5.34 -21.75
C ARG A 5 5.21 4.20 -21.40
N SER A 6 5.43 3.97 -20.12
CA SER A 6 6.13 2.79 -19.60
C SER A 6 5.52 1.53 -20.23
N ARG A 7 6.25 0.91 -21.13
CA ARG A 7 5.87 -0.36 -21.76
C ARG A 7 6.39 -1.50 -20.88
N GLY A 8 5.51 -2.02 -20.04
CA GLY A 8 5.78 -3.19 -19.21
C GLY A 8 6.24 -2.86 -17.77
N LEU A 9 6.01 -3.79 -16.87
CA LEU A 9 6.42 -3.71 -15.45
C LEU A 9 7.90 -4.10 -15.22
N GLY A 10 8.67 -4.33 -16.28
CA GLY A 10 10.10 -4.59 -16.21
C GLY A 10 10.88 -3.30 -15.92
N ASP A 11 11.83 -3.35 -15.01
CA ASP A 11 12.79 -2.29 -14.66
C ASP A 11 12.21 -0.96 -14.12
N VAL A 12 11.02 -0.98 -13.52
CA VAL A 12 10.41 0.20 -12.90
C VAL A 12 10.65 0.18 -11.41
N TYR A 13 11.29 1.24 -10.89
CA TYR A 13 11.31 1.53 -9.47
C TYR A 13 10.37 2.71 -9.17
N LYS A 14 9.81 2.75 -7.96
CA LYS A 14 8.95 3.84 -7.54
C LYS A 14 9.55 4.59 -6.36
N ARG A 15 9.59 5.92 -6.49
CA ARG A 15 9.79 6.85 -5.38
C ARG A 15 8.45 7.45 -5.02
N GLN A 16 8.04 7.27 -3.78
CA GLN A 16 6.84 7.89 -3.28
C GLN A 16 7.21 8.98 -2.26
N ILE A 17 6.64 10.17 -2.45
CA ILE A 17 6.69 11.23 -1.44
C ILE A 17 5.38 11.17 -0.66
N VAL A 18 5.51 11.03 0.65
CA VAL A 18 4.41 10.88 1.59
C VAL A 18 4.35 12.10 2.51
N ASP A 19 3.17 12.65 2.72
CA ASP A 19 2.95 13.72 3.70
C ASP A 19 2.95 13.15 5.12
N GLY A 20 3.96 13.48 5.92
CA GLY A 20 4.11 13.01 7.29
C GLY A 20 3.02 13.54 8.25
N THR A 21 2.31 14.60 7.89
CA THR A 21 1.20 15.13 8.69
C THR A 21 -0.11 14.38 8.46
N ASN A 22 -0.23 13.64 7.34
CA ASN A 22 -1.38 12.82 6.93
C ASN A 22 -0.94 11.40 6.56
N LEU A 23 -0.13 10.78 7.39
CA LEU A 23 0.55 9.52 7.09
C LEU A 23 -0.44 8.39 6.75
N GLU A 24 -1.52 8.23 7.51
CA GLU A 24 -2.51 7.18 7.32
C GLU A 24 -3.08 7.16 5.89
N ARG A 25 -3.56 8.30 5.42
CA ARG A 25 -4.12 8.42 4.07
C ARG A 25 -3.08 8.14 2.98
N ASN A 26 -1.85 8.58 3.18
CA ASN A 26 -0.79 8.44 2.18
C ASN A 26 -0.23 7.02 2.13
N LEU A 27 -0.25 6.27 3.22
CA LEU A 27 0.22 4.88 3.26
C LEU A 27 -0.67 3.93 2.44
N TYR A 28 -1.92 4.28 2.13
CA TYR A 28 -2.77 3.47 1.27
C TYR A 28 -2.14 3.25 -0.12
N LEU A 29 -1.65 4.31 -0.76
CA LEU A 29 -0.90 4.17 -2.02
C LEU A 29 0.42 3.42 -1.81
N THR A 30 1.07 3.58 -0.65
CA THR A 30 2.31 2.86 -0.34
C THR A 30 2.08 1.36 -0.31
N THR A 31 1.00 0.88 0.33
CA THR A 31 0.67 -0.56 0.37
C THR A 31 0.45 -1.10 -1.04
N GLN A 32 -0.29 -0.40 -1.89
CA GLN A 32 -0.50 -0.79 -3.28
C GLN A 32 0.82 -0.83 -4.09
N LEU A 33 1.75 0.08 -3.83
CA LEU A 33 3.05 0.09 -4.50
C LEU A 33 3.95 -1.08 -4.05
N THR A 34 3.91 -1.45 -2.77
CA THR A 34 4.66 -2.61 -2.27
C THR A 34 4.08 -3.93 -2.79
N GLU A 35 2.76 -4.01 -3.01
CA GLU A 35 2.09 -5.16 -3.62
C GLU A 35 2.55 -5.42 -5.06
N LEU A 36 2.99 -4.39 -5.80
CA LEU A 36 3.46 -4.53 -7.18
C LEU A 36 4.74 -5.38 -7.33
N GLY A 37 5.44 -5.70 -6.23
CA GLY A 37 6.68 -6.46 -6.29
C GLY A 37 7.81 -5.74 -7.04
N ILE A 38 7.86 -4.41 -6.96
CA ILE A 38 8.91 -3.56 -7.55
C ILE A 38 9.73 -2.90 -6.44
N PRO A 39 10.98 -2.45 -6.70
CA PRO A 39 11.74 -1.69 -5.73
C PRO A 39 11.02 -0.38 -5.35
N VAL A 40 10.75 -0.20 -4.06
CA VAL A 40 10.06 0.99 -3.52
C VAL A 40 10.94 1.70 -2.51
N VAL A 41 10.96 3.03 -2.57
CA VAL A 41 11.54 3.90 -1.53
C VAL A 41 10.52 4.95 -1.14
N VAL A 42 10.29 5.11 0.15
CA VAL A 42 9.33 6.08 0.70
C VAL A 42 10.07 7.25 1.32
N ALA A 43 9.77 8.46 0.85
CA ALA A 43 10.29 9.71 1.42
C ALA A 43 9.16 10.44 2.16
N ILE A 44 9.27 10.53 3.49
CA ILE A 44 8.28 11.23 4.32
C ILE A 44 8.65 12.70 4.38
N ASN A 45 7.83 13.51 3.73
CA ASN A 45 7.98 14.96 3.67
C ASN A 45 7.29 15.65 4.87
N MET A 46 7.55 16.94 5.03
CA MET A 46 7.02 17.77 6.12
C MET A 46 7.45 17.34 7.52
N MET A 47 8.60 16.67 7.65
CA MET A 47 9.11 16.23 8.95
C MET A 47 9.45 17.41 9.89
N ASP A 48 9.72 18.59 9.36
CA ASP A 48 9.85 19.81 10.14
C ASP A 48 8.52 20.24 10.79
N VAL A 49 7.40 20.05 10.10
CA VAL A 49 6.05 20.33 10.63
C VAL A 49 5.67 19.28 11.68
N VAL A 50 5.91 17.99 11.39
CA VAL A 50 5.68 16.89 12.34
C VAL A 50 6.42 17.16 13.67
N LYS A 51 7.72 17.47 13.59
CA LYS A 51 8.55 17.82 14.76
C LYS A 51 8.07 19.08 15.47
N LYS A 52 7.65 20.11 14.72
CA LYS A 52 7.11 21.36 15.30
C LYS A 52 5.81 21.12 16.08
N ASN A 53 4.96 20.23 15.60
CA ASN A 53 3.74 19.83 16.31
C ASN A 53 4.02 18.97 17.54
N GLY A 54 5.25 18.49 17.69
CA GLY A 54 5.68 17.60 18.76
C GLY A 54 5.32 16.15 18.52
N ASP A 55 4.87 15.82 17.33
CA ASP A 55 4.59 14.45 16.89
C ASP A 55 5.89 13.71 16.57
N GLN A 56 5.87 12.39 16.67
CA GLN A 56 7.03 11.56 16.39
C GLN A 56 6.65 10.41 15.46
N ILE A 57 7.46 10.20 14.43
CA ILE A 57 7.37 9.05 13.53
C ILE A 57 8.63 8.20 13.72
N ASN A 58 8.45 6.93 14.09
CA ASN A 58 9.57 5.98 14.15
C ASN A 58 9.86 5.45 12.75
N ILE A 59 10.80 6.09 12.05
CA ILE A 59 11.17 5.77 10.66
C ILE A 59 11.72 4.35 10.53
N LYS A 60 12.50 3.87 11.50
CA LYS A 60 13.06 2.50 11.46
C LYS A 60 11.96 1.45 11.55
N GLU A 61 11.02 1.64 12.47
CA GLU A 61 9.90 0.73 12.63
C GLU A 61 8.98 0.79 11.41
N LEU A 62 8.73 1.99 10.87
CA LEU A 62 7.94 2.15 9.66
C LEU A 62 8.59 1.46 8.45
N SER A 63 9.91 1.60 8.29
CA SER A 63 10.66 0.89 7.24
C SER A 63 10.56 -0.63 7.39
N ARG A 64 10.64 -1.15 8.62
CA ARG A 64 10.48 -2.57 8.91
C ARG A 64 9.08 -3.08 8.58
N GLN A 65 8.05 -2.32 8.95
CA GLN A 65 6.64 -2.68 8.70
C GLN A 65 6.30 -2.66 7.21
N LEU A 66 6.84 -1.69 6.46
CA LEU A 66 6.57 -1.57 5.03
C LEU A 66 7.48 -2.46 4.15
N GLY A 67 8.54 -3.04 4.72
CA GLY A 67 9.49 -3.86 3.97
C GLY A 67 10.34 -3.08 2.95
N CYS A 68 10.41 -1.75 3.05
CA CYS A 68 11.15 -0.90 2.13
C CYS A 68 11.88 0.25 2.84
N PRO A 69 12.92 0.85 2.22
CA PRO A 69 13.59 2.00 2.78
C PRO A 69 12.64 3.20 2.95
N VAL A 70 12.63 3.77 4.16
CA VAL A 70 11.88 4.98 4.50
C VAL A 70 12.85 6.05 4.98
N LEU A 71 12.75 7.25 4.44
CA LEU A 71 13.62 8.38 4.78
C LEU A 71 12.81 9.61 5.16
N GLU A 72 13.37 10.42 6.07
CA GLU A 72 12.81 11.71 6.43
C GLU A 72 13.30 12.78 5.43
N ILE A 73 12.37 13.60 4.93
CA ILE A 73 12.72 14.76 4.13
C ILE A 73 11.95 16.01 4.59
N SER A 74 12.50 17.15 4.29
CA SER A 74 11.77 18.42 4.29
C SER A 74 12.11 19.17 3.01
N ALA A 75 11.19 19.13 2.05
CA ALA A 75 11.37 19.81 0.77
C ALA A 75 11.53 21.31 0.95
N LEU A 76 10.82 21.92 1.92
CA LEU A 76 10.94 23.35 2.23
C LEU A 76 12.35 23.74 2.73
N LYS A 77 12.99 22.87 3.51
CA LYS A 77 14.33 23.11 4.07
C LYS A 77 15.46 22.52 3.23
N GLY A 78 15.10 21.75 2.19
CA GLY A 78 16.09 21.06 1.35
C GLY A 78 16.83 19.91 2.05
N THR A 79 16.33 19.42 3.20
CA THR A 79 17.00 18.36 3.98
C THR A 79 16.51 16.96 3.59
N GLY A 80 17.41 15.99 3.55
CA GLY A 80 17.11 14.56 3.27
C GLY A 80 16.83 14.25 1.80
N ILE A 81 16.85 15.22 0.89
CA ILE A 81 16.47 15.04 -0.52
C ILE A 81 17.52 14.20 -1.26
N MET A 82 18.80 14.51 -1.06
CA MET A 82 19.88 13.77 -1.73
C MET A 82 19.96 12.35 -1.23
N GLU A 83 19.86 12.14 0.07
CA GLU A 83 19.85 10.83 0.70
C GLU A 83 18.68 9.97 0.17
N ALA A 84 17.49 10.57 -0.01
CA ALA A 84 16.35 9.89 -0.61
C ALA A 84 16.56 9.56 -2.09
N ALA A 85 17.25 10.43 -2.84
CA ALA A 85 17.61 10.17 -4.23
C ALA A 85 18.62 9.01 -4.35
N GLU A 86 19.67 9.03 -3.53
CA GLU A 86 20.68 7.97 -3.48
C GLU A 86 20.08 6.62 -3.06
N ALA A 87 19.20 6.62 -2.05
CA ALA A 87 18.47 5.42 -1.64
C ALA A 87 17.60 4.86 -2.77
N ALA A 88 16.96 5.72 -3.57
CA ALA A 88 16.17 5.30 -4.72
C ALA A 88 17.03 4.67 -5.83
N VAL A 89 18.19 5.26 -6.13
CA VAL A 89 19.15 4.68 -7.10
C VAL A 89 19.66 3.33 -6.61
N LYS A 90 19.99 3.22 -5.32
CA LYS A 90 20.44 1.97 -4.72
C LYS A 90 19.34 0.90 -4.74
N ALA A 91 18.11 1.27 -4.41
CA ALA A 91 16.97 0.35 -4.42
C ALA A 91 16.66 -0.15 -5.83
N ALA A 92 16.82 0.69 -6.86
CA ALA A 92 16.62 0.29 -8.26
C ALA A 92 17.53 -0.85 -8.74
N ALA A 93 18.72 -0.97 -8.14
CA ALA A 93 19.67 -2.05 -8.40
C ALA A 93 19.55 -3.22 -7.40
N GLY A 94 18.63 -3.11 -6.44
CA GLY A 94 18.45 -4.06 -5.37
C GLY A 94 17.33 -5.09 -5.62
N PRO A 95 17.03 -5.91 -4.60
CA PRO A 95 15.93 -6.87 -4.68
C PRO A 95 14.57 -6.16 -4.73
N HIS A 96 13.59 -6.88 -5.23
CA HIS A 96 12.20 -6.43 -5.19
C HIS A 96 11.70 -6.23 -3.75
N THR A 97 10.77 -5.28 -3.59
CA THR A 97 10.09 -5.10 -2.31
C THR A 97 9.02 -6.18 -2.16
N GLU A 98 9.06 -6.90 -1.04
CA GLU A 98 8.03 -7.87 -0.69
C GLU A 98 6.99 -7.23 0.21
N PRO A 99 5.69 -7.36 -0.08
CA PRO A 99 4.64 -6.87 0.80
C PRO A 99 4.70 -7.58 2.15
N GLN A 100 4.66 -6.80 3.23
CA GLN A 100 4.78 -7.32 4.60
C GLN A 100 3.42 -7.58 5.25
N HIS A 101 2.33 -7.18 4.61
CA HIS A 101 0.99 -7.43 5.14
C HIS A 101 0.39 -8.72 4.59
N THR A 102 -0.39 -9.36 5.43
CA THR A 102 -1.26 -10.48 5.09
C THR A 102 -2.72 -10.07 5.33
N PHE A 103 -3.61 -10.55 4.48
CA PHE A 103 -5.04 -10.33 4.64
C PHE A 103 -5.65 -11.34 5.62
N SER A 104 -6.94 -11.25 5.89
CA SER A 104 -7.68 -12.24 6.68
C SER A 104 -7.64 -13.64 6.02
N GLY A 105 -7.85 -14.69 6.80
CA GLY A 105 -7.75 -16.07 6.34
C GLY A 105 -8.55 -16.38 5.07
N PRO A 106 -9.84 -16.01 4.96
CA PRO A 106 -10.65 -16.24 3.76
C PRO A 106 -10.07 -15.58 2.51
N VAL A 107 -9.55 -14.36 2.64
CA VAL A 107 -8.94 -13.61 1.54
C VAL A 107 -7.61 -14.22 1.12
N GLU A 108 -6.73 -14.54 2.08
CA GLU A 108 -5.44 -15.20 1.78
C GLU A 108 -5.65 -16.56 1.11
N HIS A 109 -6.65 -17.32 1.54
CA HIS A 109 -6.98 -18.61 0.92
C HIS A 109 -7.38 -18.42 -0.55
N ALA A 110 -8.27 -17.48 -0.84
CA ALA A 110 -8.68 -17.18 -2.21
C ALA A 110 -7.52 -16.67 -3.08
N ILE A 111 -6.68 -15.79 -2.53
CA ILE A 111 -5.48 -15.27 -3.22
C ILE A 111 -4.51 -16.41 -3.56
N ALA A 112 -4.22 -17.31 -2.61
CA ALA A 112 -3.33 -18.46 -2.85
C ALA A 112 -3.86 -19.40 -3.94
N HIS A 113 -5.17 -19.68 -3.96
CA HIS A 113 -5.80 -20.47 -5.02
C HIS A 113 -5.71 -19.79 -6.38
N ILE A 114 -5.89 -18.45 -6.45
CA ILE A 114 -5.75 -17.70 -7.69
C ILE A 114 -4.30 -17.76 -8.20
N GLU A 115 -3.31 -17.59 -7.31
CA GLU A 115 -1.89 -17.69 -7.65
C GLU A 115 -1.56 -19.05 -8.26
N GLU A 116 -2.03 -20.13 -7.62
CA GLU A 116 -1.82 -21.50 -8.07
C GLU A 116 -2.55 -21.81 -9.39
N ALA A 117 -3.75 -21.30 -9.58
CA ALA A 117 -4.57 -21.64 -10.74
C ALA A 117 -4.12 -20.97 -12.05
N VAL A 118 -3.64 -19.70 -12.02
CA VAL A 118 -3.51 -18.91 -13.24
C VAL A 118 -2.23 -18.04 -13.34
N LEU A 119 -1.37 -18.01 -12.31
CA LEU A 119 -0.25 -17.05 -12.29
C LEU A 119 1.15 -17.70 -12.36
N HIS A 120 1.25 -18.99 -12.66
CA HIS A 120 2.53 -19.70 -12.78
C HIS A 120 3.50 -19.08 -13.79
N ASP A 121 2.98 -18.50 -14.88
CA ASP A 121 3.77 -17.85 -15.92
C ASP A 121 4.22 -16.43 -15.56
N LYS A 122 3.76 -15.88 -14.43
CA LYS A 122 4.12 -14.55 -13.97
C LYS A 122 5.33 -14.59 -13.03
N PRO A 123 6.17 -13.53 -13.03
CA PRO A 123 7.24 -13.42 -12.04
C PRO A 123 6.70 -13.53 -10.62
N ALA A 124 7.34 -14.33 -9.77
CA ALA A 124 6.87 -14.58 -8.40
C ALA A 124 6.57 -13.30 -7.61
N ALA A 125 7.41 -12.26 -7.78
CA ALA A 125 7.22 -10.97 -7.13
C ALA A 125 5.92 -10.24 -7.54
N GLN A 126 5.33 -10.59 -8.68
CA GLN A 126 4.12 -9.94 -9.22
C GLN A 126 2.86 -10.78 -9.04
N GLN A 127 2.99 -12.08 -8.75
CA GLN A 127 1.84 -13.00 -8.65
C GLN A 127 0.82 -12.49 -7.64
N ARG A 128 1.26 -12.05 -6.46
CA ARG A 128 0.37 -11.52 -5.43
C ARG A 128 -0.43 -10.32 -5.90
N TRP A 129 0.18 -9.38 -6.62
CA TRP A 129 -0.54 -8.22 -7.15
C TRP A 129 -1.61 -8.61 -8.16
N TYR A 130 -1.27 -9.53 -9.09
CA TYR A 130 -2.24 -10.06 -10.05
C TYR A 130 -3.38 -10.80 -9.35
N ALA A 131 -3.06 -11.61 -8.34
CA ALA A 131 -4.07 -12.35 -7.57
C ALA A 131 -5.05 -11.41 -6.84
N ILE A 132 -4.53 -10.34 -6.21
CA ILE A 132 -5.36 -9.31 -5.58
C ILE A 132 -6.27 -8.64 -6.63
N LYS A 133 -5.75 -8.32 -7.82
CA LYS A 133 -6.52 -7.70 -8.90
C LYS A 133 -7.59 -8.63 -9.47
N ILE A 134 -7.32 -9.91 -9.56
CA ILE A 134 -8.32 -10.92 -9.95
C ILE A 134 -9.40 -11.03 -8.85
N PHE A 135 -9.01 -11.04 -7.59
CA PHE A 135 -9.94 -11.05 -6.45
C PHE A 135 -10.85 -9.82 -6.46
N GLU A 136 -10.31 -8.62 -6.73
CA GLU A 136 -11.07 -7.37 -6.91
C GLU A 136 -11.91 -7.35 -8.20
N ARG A 137 -11.83 -8.36 -9.07
CA ARG A 137 -12.47 -8.43 -10.41
C ARG A 137 -12.08 -7.25 -11.30
N ASP A 138 -10.81 -6.84 -11.31
CA ASP A 138 -10.31 -5.76 -12.17
C ASP A 138 -10.42 -6.18 -13.65
N ASP A 139 -11.32 -5.55 -14.40
CA ASP A 139 -11.65 -5.87 -15.79
C ASP A 139 -10.41 -5.87 -16.69
N LYS A 140 -9.49 -4.91 -16.51
CA LYS A 140 -8.29 -4.78 -17.34
C LYS A 140 -7.33 -5.94 -17.14
N VAL A 141 -7.21 -6.41 -15.91
CA VAL A 141 -6.36 -7.56 -15.58
C VAL A 141 -6.99 -8.84 -16.10
N LEU A 142 -8.30 -9.01 -15.92
CA LEU A 142 -9.04 -10.18 -16.43
C LEU A 142 -8.96 -10.27 -17.96
N GLU A 143 -9.13 -9.17 -18.68
CA GLU A 143 -8.97 -9.11 -20.14
C GLU A 143 -7.54 -9.46 -20.57
N GLN A 144 -6.54 -8.96 -19.86
CA GLN A 144 -5.12 -9.20 -20.17
C GLN A 144 -4.71 -10.66 -19.97
N LEU A 145 -5.25 -11.34 -18.97
CA LEU A 145 -4.88 -12.71 -18.61
C LEU A 145 -5.60 -13.76 -19.43
N SER A 146 -6.77 -13.44 -20.00
CA SER A 146 -7.58 -14.38 -20.80
C SER A 146 -7.81 -15.74 -20.11
N ILE A 147 -8.27 -15.71 -18.86
CA ILE A 147 -8.44 -16.90 -18.01
C ILE A 147 -9.49 -17.85 -18.60
N PRO A 148 -9.26 -19.18 -18.68
CA PRO A 148 -10.25 -20.15 -19.14
C PRO A 148 -11.52 -20.11 -18.28
N ALA A 149 -12.68 -20.32 -18.93
CA ALA A 149 -13.99 -20.17 -18.28
C ALA A 149 -14.26 -21.18 -17.14
N ASP A 150 -13.68 -22.36 -17.20
CA ASP A 150 -13.76 -23.36 -16.12
C ASP A 150 -12.96 -22.92 -14.89
N VAL A 151 -11.74 -22.39 -15.08
CA VAL A 151 -10.89 -21.85 -14.01
C VAL A 151 -11.54 -20.60 -13.39
N THR A 152 -12.07 -19.70 -14.23
CA THR A 152 -12.81 -18.51 -13.76
C THR A 152 -13.95 -18.88 -12.82
N LYS A 153 -14.67 -19.98 -13.08
CA LYS A 153 -15.76 -20.43 -12.18
C LYS A 153 -15.26 -20.88 -10.81
N HIS A 154 -14.11 -21.54 -10.74
CA HIS A 154 -13.52 -21.94 -9.46
C HIS A 154 -13.05 -20.72 -8.67
N ILE A 155 -12.31 -19.82 -9.31
CA ILE A 155 -11.86 -18.57 -8.69
C ILE A 155 -13.06 -17.75 -8.18
N GLU A 156 -14.12 -17.64 -8.98
CA GLU A 156 -15.33 -16.91 -8.59
C GLU A 156 -16.05 -17.55 -7.40
N ALA A 157 -16.01 -18.88 -7.27
CA ALA A 157 -16.55 -19.57 -6.10
C ALA A 157 -15.78 -19.25 -4.81
N ASP A 158 -14.44 -19.19 -4.88
CA ASP A 158 -13.59 -18.82 -3.75
C ASP A 158 -13.78 -17.35 -3.33
N ILE A 159 -13.89 -16.45 -4.31
CA ILE A 159 -14.17 -15.03 -4.05
C ILE A 159 -15.54 -14.88 -3.36
N LYS A 160 -16.57 -15.54 -3.88
CA LYS A 160 -17.91 -15.50 -3.28
C LYS A 160 -17.97 -16.11 -1.87
N ALA A 161 -17.18 -17.14 -1.60
CA ALA A 161 -17.05 -17.70 -0.27
C ALA A 161 -16.49 -16.66 0.71
N ALA A 162 -15.43 -15.93 0.31
CA ALA A 162 -14.86 -14.86 1.12
C ALA A 162 -15.84 -13.68 1.30
N GLU A 163 -16.53 -13.26 0.24
CA GLU A 163 -17.58 -12.22 0.30
C GLU A 163 -18.71 -12.60 1.26
N THR A 164 -19.13 -13.85 1.23
CA THR A 164 -20.19 -14.36 2.12
C THR A 164 -19.73 -14.42 3.59
N GLU A 165 -18.48 -14.81 3.84
CA GLU A 165 -17.93 -14.91 5.19
C GLU A 165 -17.69 -13.54 5.81
N LEU A 166 -17.26 -12.56 5.00
CA LEU A 166 -16.92 -11.20 5.45
C LEU A 166 -18.07 -10.19 5.29
N ASP A 167 -19.20 -10.63 4.70
CA ASP A 167 -20.42 -9.82 4.50
C ASP A 167 -20.17 -8.51 3.75
N ASP A 168 -19.29 -8.53 2.75
CA ASP A 168 -18.96 -7.36 1.92
C ASP A 168 -18.52 -7.78 0.51
N ASP A 169 -18.43 -6.85 -0.43
CA ASP A 169 -17.91 -7.11 -1.77
C ASP A 169 -16.37 -7.16 -1.81
N ALA A 170 -15.80 -7.83 -2.81
CA ALA A 170 -14.38 -8.11 -2.91
C ALA A 170 -13.49 -6.84 -2.90
N GLU A 171 -13.92 -5.75 -3.57
CA GLU A 171 -13.16 -4.49 -3.61
C GLU A 171 -13.17 -3.79 -2.25
N SER A 172 -14.33 -3.76 -1.59
CA SER A 172 -14.50 -3.22 -0.23
C SER A 172 -13.69 -4.02 0.79
N ILE A 173 -13.71 -5.35 0.70
CA ILE A 173 -12.92 -6.24 1.56
C ILE A 173 -11.43 -5.89 1.48
N ILE A 174 -10.85 -5.88 0.28
CA ILE A 174 -9.42 -5.57 0.09
C ILE A 174 -9.09 -4.16 0.58
N THR A 175 -9.97 -3.20 0.32
CA THR A 175 -9.79 -1.83 0.78
C THR A 175 -9.79 -1.74 2.31
N ASN A 176 -10.74 -2.40 2.98
CA ASN A 176 -10.81 -2.45 4.42
C ASN A 176 -9.59 -3.14 5.05
N GLU A 177 -9.17 -4.26 4.51
CA GLU A 177 -7.99 -5.00 4.96
C GLU A 177 -6.71 -4.15 4.88
N ARG A 178 -6.52 -3.38 3.79
CA ARG A 178 -5.42 -2.42 3.68
C ARG A 178 -5.49 -1.35 4.77
N TYR A 179 -6.67 -0.81 5.08
CA TYR A 179 -6.81 0.18 6.15
C TYR A 179 -6.58 -0.40 7.54
N VAL A 180 -7.00 -1.64 7.79
CA VAL A 180 -6.70 -2.35 9.05
C VAL A 180 -5.18 -2.50 9.23
N TYR A 181 -4.48 -2.93 8.20
CA TYR A 181 -3.00 -3.00 8.23
C TYR A 181 -2.37 -1.62 8.48
N ILE A 182 -2.79 -0.58 7.74
CA ILE A 182 -2.28 0.79 7.91
C ILE A 182 -2.51 1.29 9.33
N ALA A 183 -3.67 1.05 9.91
CA ALA A 183 -3.96 1.45 11.28
C ALA A 183 -3.01 0.77 12.29
N GLN A 184 -2.66 -0.51 12.09
CA GLN A 184 -1.67 -1.22 12.90
C GLN A 184 -0.27 -0.60 12.74
N VAL A 185 0.15 -0.30 11.52
CA VAL A 185 1.43 0.37 11.22
C VAL A 185 1.49 1.73 11.92
N ILE A 186 0.45 2.55 11.76
CA ILE A 186 0.37 3.88 12.41
C ILE A 186 0.46 3.74 13.94
N LYS A 187 -0.28 2.82 14.53
CA LYS A 187 -0.26 2.59 15.98
C LYS A 187 1.12 2.23 16.50
N SER A 188 1.92 1.51 15.71
CA SER A 188 3.27 1.09 16.10
C SER A 188 4.35 2.15 15.87
N CYS A 189 4.16 3.01 14.83
CA CYS A 189 5.19 3.92 14.33
C CYS A 189 4.95 5.39 14.68
N TYR A 190 3.71 5.81 14.90
CA TYR A 190 3.34 7.22 15.05
C TYR A 190 2.88 7.55 16.47
N LYS A 191 3.52 8.53 17.10
CA LYS A 191 3.13 9.06 18.40
C LYS A 191 2.71 10.51 18.27
N LYS A 192 1.43 10.78 18.48
CA LYS A 192 0.85 12.12 18.46
C LYS A 192 0.96 12.75 19.85
N LYS A 193 1.57 13.94 19.96
CA LYS A 193 1.69 14.66 21.22
C LYS A 193 0.32 15.12 21.76
N SER A 194 -0.62 15.40 20.87
CA SER A 194 -1.96 15.92 21.18
C SER A 194 -3.05 14.83 21.23
N ALA A 195 -2.68 13.57 21.53
CA ALA A 195 -3.68 12.51 21.67
C ALA A 195 -4.65 12.83 22.84
N GLY A 196 -5.64 13.66 22.59
CA GLY A 196 -6.62 14.13 23.59
C GLY A 196 -7.18 15.53 23.32
N LYS A 197 -6.60 16.30 22.42
CA LYS A 197 -7.21 17.56 21.96
C LYS A 197 -7.94 17.30 20.65
N LEU A 198 -9.27 17.28 20.72
CA LEU A 198 -10.13 17.33 19.53
C LEU A 198 -9.71 18.54 18.69
N SER A 199 -9.49 18.35 17.40
CA SER A 199 -9.25 19.50 16.50
C SER A 199 -10.50 20.39 16.48
N SER A 200 -10.30 21.71 16.32
CA SER A 200 -11.44 22.63 16.22
C SER A 200 -12.46 22.22 15.14
N SER A 201 -11.99 21.59 14.08
CA SER A 201 -12.85 21.02 13.03
C SER A 201 -13.71 19.86 13.55
N CYS A 202 -13.16 18.98 14.37
CA CYS A 202 -13.92 17.87 14.96
C CYS A 202 -14.99 18.37 15.93
N LEU A 203 -14.68 19.43 16.71
CA LEU A 203 -15.65 20.08 17.61
C LEU A 203 -16.81 20.74 16.86
N LEU A 204 -16.56 21.30 15.67
CA LEU A 204 -17.61 21.91 14.86
C LEU A 204 -18.61 20.89 14.28
N TYR A 205 -18.15 19.66 13.97
CA TYR A 205 -19.01 18.59 13.44
C TYR A 205 -19.76 17.81 14.53
N THR A 206 -19.32 17.87 15.77
CA THR A 206 -19.95 17.15 16.90
C THR A 206 -20.85 18.04 17.76
N SER A 207 -20.91 19.34 17.48
CA SER A 207 -21.83 20.25 18.17
C SER A 207 -23.26 20.04 17.65
N PRO A 208 -24.25 19.75 18.52
CA PRO A 208 -25.64 19.69 18.08
C PRO A 208 -26.02 21.05 17.52
N SER A 209 -26.64 21.05 16.35
CA SER A 209 -27.23 22.26 15.76
C SER A 209 -28.32 22.82 16.71
N PRO A 210 -28.38 24.13 16.97
CA PRO A 210 -29.40 24.73 17.82
C PRO A 210 -30.78 24.58 17.25
#